data_aa37089fb4a5e921af37f8dea95fa23c
#
_entry.id   aa37089fb4a5e921af37f8dea95fa23c
#
_cell.length_a   1.000
_cell.length_b   1.000
_cell.length_c   1.000
_cell.angle_alpha   90.00
_cell.angle_beta   90.00
_cell.angle_gamma   90.00
#
_symmetry.space_group_name_H-M   'P 1'
#
loop_
_entity.id
_entity.type
_entity.pdbx_description
1 polymer ?
#
loop_
_entity_poly.entity_id
_entity_poly.type
_entity_poly.pdbx_seq_one_letter_code
_entity_poly.pdbx_strand_id
1 'polypeptide(L)'
;MPNYVELVDLIVRRLVTNPEQVTVTEERSETGAILVSVSVASEDTGRVIGKKGSTLNAIRHIAKASSIKSGEKVDVDVKEG
;
A
#
# COMPACT_ATOMS: atom_id res chain seq x y z
N MET A 1 -7.77 2.28 -16.14
CA MET A 1 -8.05 2.56 -14.73
C MET A 1 -6.84 2.19 -13.89
N PRO A 2 -6.41 3.05 -12.97
CA PRO A 2 -5.30 2.68 -12.11
C PRO A 2 -5.68 1.51 -11.21
N ASN A 3 -4.80 0.53 -11.13
CA ASN A 3 -4.99 -0.60 -10.22
C ASN A 3 -4.05 -0.39 -9.04
N TYR A 4 -4.59 0.14 -7.96
CA TYR A 4 -3.80 0.48 -6.78
C TYR A 4 -3.21 -0.76 -6.10
N VAL A 5 -3.94 -1.88 -6.14
CA VAL A 5 -3.46 -3.12 -5.56
C VAL A 5 -2.21 -3.59 -6.29
N GLU A 6 -2.23 -3.62 -7.62
CA GLU A 6 -1.06 -4.03 -8.40
C GLU A 6 0.12 -3.10 -8.19
N LEU A 7 -0.14 -1.79 -8.16
CA LEU A 7 0.91 -0.79 -7.96
C LEU A 7 1.59 -0.97 -6.60
N VAL A 8 0.80 -1.04 -5.54
CA VAL A 8 1.32 -1.17 -4.19
C VAL A 8 2.00 -2.54 -4.00
N ASP A 9 1.41 -3.59 -4.54
CA ASP A 9 1.98 -4.93 -4.48
C ASP A 9 3.36 -4.97 -5.12
N LEU A 10 3.51 -4.38 -6.30
CA LEU A 10 4.80 -4.32 -6.99
C LEU A 10 5.86 -3.62 -6.14
N ILE A 11 5.51 -2.49 -5.55
CA ILE A 11 6.43 -1.72 -4.71
C ILE A 11 6.82 -2.52 -3.47
N VAL A 12 5.84 -3.07 -2.78
CA VAL A 12 6.05 -3.79 -1.52
C VAL A 12 6.91 -5.04 -1.73
N ARG A 13 6.65 -5.80 -2.80
CA ARG A 13 7.44 -7.02 -3.09
C ARG A 13 8.91 -6.73 -3.31
N ARG A 14 9.25 -5.55 -3.76
CA ARG A 14 10.65 -5.15 -3.96
C ARG A 14 11.34 -4.72 -2.67
N LEU A 15 10.58 -4.45 -1.62
CA LEU A 15 11.11 -3.97 -0.34
C LEU A 15 11.31 -5.10 0.68
N VAL A 16 10.57 -6.19 0.55
CA VAL A 16 10.52 -7.25 1.56
C VAL A 16 11.50 -8.39 1.25
N THR A 17 11.80 -9.17 2.28
CA THR A 17 12.63 -10.37 2.14
C THR A 17 11.79 -11.61 1.90
N ASN A 18 10.48 -11.55 2.18
CA ASN A 18 9.55 -12.67 2.01
C ASN A 18 8.40 -12.27 1.08
N PRO A 19 8.66 -12.10 -0.22
CA PRO A 19 7.62 -11.64 -1.15
C PRO A 19 6.43 -12.60 -1.26
N GLU A 20 6.62 -13.87 -0.98
CA GLU A 20 5.55 -14.86 -1.00
C GLU A 20 4.51 -14.64 0.10
N GLN A 21 4.84 -13.85 1.11
CA GLN A 21 3.92 -13.54 2.22
C GLN A 21 3.24 -12.18 2.06
N VAL A 22 3.46 -11.50 0.95
CA VAL A 22 2.82 -10.22 0.68
C VAL A 22 1.38 -10.46 0.23
N THR A 23 0.45 -9.79 0.89
CA THR A 23 -0.96 -9.75 0.49
C THR A 23 -1.41 -8.31 0.48
N VAL A 24 -1.97 -7.87 -0.63
CA VAL A 24 -2.48 -6.52 -0.79
C VAL A 24 -3.96 -6.61 -1.14
N THR A 25 -4.79 -5.93 -0.37
CA THR A 25 -6.24 -5.92 -0.59
C THR A 25 -6.75 -4.49 -0.68
N GLU A 26 -7.92 -4.33 -1.28
CA GLU A 26 -8.55 -3.03 -1.47
C GLU A 26 -9.92 -3.05 -0.80
N GLU A 27 -10.21 -2.02 -0.03
CA GLU A 27 -11.54 -1.82 0.55
C GLU A 27 -12.08 -0.48 0.10
N ARG A 28 -13.35 -0.46 -0.29
CA ARG A 28 -14.02 0.78 -0.70
C ARG A 28 -15.09 1.13 0.33
N SER A 29 -15.08 2.38 0.77
CA SER A 29 -16.11 2.87 1.69
C SER A 29 -17.34 3.33 0.91
N GLU A 30 -18.42 3.58 1.63
CA GLU A 30 -19.66 4.10 1.03
C GLU A 30 -19.46 5.47 0.38
N THR A 31 -18.48 6.24 0.85
CA THR A 31 -18.17 7.56 0.30
C THR A 31 -17.26 7.49 -0.93
N GLY A 32 -16.86 6.28 -1.33
CA GLY A 32 -15.96 6.09 -2.47
C GLY A 32 -14.50 6.19 -2.12
N ALA A 33 -14.13 6.33 -0.85
CA ALA A 33 -12.74 6.30 -0.43
C ALA A 33 -12.19 4.88 -0.53
N ILE A 34 -10.95 4.76 -0.96
CA ILE A 34 -10.29 3.48 -1.17
C ILE A 34 -9.17 3.32 -0.14
N LEU A 35 -9.19 2.23 0.58
CA LEU A 35 -8.10 1.87 1.49
C LEU A 35 -7.39 0.63 0.94
N VAL A 36 -6.12 0.77 0.65
CA VAL A 36 -5.27 -0.35 0.24
C VAL A 36 -4.56 -0.87 1.49
N SER A 37 -4.83 -2.11 1.84
CA SER A 37 -4.25 -2.74 3.02
C SER A 37 -3.14 -3.70 2.61
N VAL A 38 -1.98 -3.55 3.23
CA VAL A 38 -0.81 -4.37 2.95
C VAL A 38 -0.52 -5.26 4.15
N SER A 39 -0.34 -6.55 3.90
CA SER A 39 0.09 -7.51 4.91
C SER A 39 1.38 -8.15 4.43
N VAL A 40 2.37 -8.22 5.31
CA VAL A 40 3.67 -8.82 5.01
C VAL A 40 4.11 -9.69 6.19
N ALA A 41 5.19 -10.44 6.00
CA ALA A 41 5.79 -11.18 7.11
C ALA A 41 6.15 -10.20 8.24
N SER A 42 5.99 -10.62 9.49
CA SER A 42 6.24 -9.75 10.64
C SER A 42 7.65 -9.14 10.63
N GLU A 43 8.63 -9.89 10.16
CA GLU A 43 10.01 -9.42 10.04
C GLU A 43 10.20 -8.34 8.98
N ASP A 44 9.26 -8.23 8.03
CA ASP A 44 9.32 -7.25 6.95
C ASP A 44 8.50 -5.98 7.21
N THR A 45 7.68 -5.97 8.27
CA THR A 45 6.82 -4.83 8.58
C THR A 45 7.61 -3.53 8.67
N GLY A 46 8.74 -3.55 9.37
CA GLY A 46 9.58 -2.38 9.51
C GLY A 46 10.17 -1.87 8.20
N ARG A 47 10.41 -2.78 7.23
CA ARG A 47 10.94 -2.40 5.91
C ARG A 47 9.92 -1.64 5.10
N VAL A 48 8.65 -2.02 5.22
CA VAL A 48 7.55 -1.39 4.48
C VAL A 48 7.16 -0.05 5.10
N ILE A 49 7.19 0.05 6.42
CA ILE A 49 6.89 1.29 7.12
C ILE A 49 8.05 2.28 6.97
N GLY A 50 9.27 1.78 7.14
CA GLY A 50 10.46 2.60 7.07
C GLY A 50 10.69 3.42 8.33
N LYS A 51 11.81 4.11 8.37
CA LYS A 51 12.18 4.93 9.52
C LYS A 51 11.21 6.10 9.65
N LYS A 52 10.55 6.21 10.80
CA LYS A 52 9.55 7.25 11.07
C LYS A 52 8.41 7.26 10.04
N GLY A 53 8.11 6.11 9.45
CA GLY A 53 7.04 5.99 8.48
C GLY A 53 7.37 6.53 7.09
N SER A 54 8.64 6.83 6.81
CA SER A 54 9.03 7.46 5.54
C SER A 54 8.72 6.62 4.31
N THR A 55 8.96 5.31 4.37
CA THR A 55 8.69 4.44 3.25
C THR A 55 7.19 4.31 2.98
N LEU A 56 6.40 4.09 4.02
CA LEU A 56 4.95 4.02 3.89
C LEU A 56 4.37 5.33 3.35
N ASN A 57 4.86 6.47 3.82
CA ASN A 57 4.42 7.77 3.32
C ASN A 57 4.75 7.94 1.84
N ALA A 58 5.91 7.46 1.39
CA ALA A 58 6.27 7.49 -0.02
C ALA A 58 5.31 6.64 -0.86
N ILE A 59 4.96 5.46 -0.37
CA ILE A 59 4.00 4.58 -1.05
C ILE A 59 2.63 5.26 -1.14
N ARG A 60 2.19 5.91 -0.07
CA ARG A 60 0.94 6.67 -0.05
C ARG A 60 0.95 7.79 -1.11
N HIS A 61 2.06 8.52 -1.22
CA HIS A 61 2.19 9.59 -2.21
C HIS A 61 2.09 9.06 -3.63
N ILE A 62 2.69 7.91 -3.91
CA ILE A 62 2.61 7.30 -5.23
C ILE A 62 1.17 6.89 -5.54
N ALA A 63 0.50 6.24 -4.60
CA ALA A 63 -0.90 5.83 -4.79
C ALA A 63 -1.80 7.04 -4.99
N LYS A 64 -1.63 8.10 -4.20
CA LYS A 64 -2.41 9.33 -4.33
C LYS A 64 -2.14 10.03 -5.66
N ALA A 65 -0.90 10.06 -6.12
CA ALA A 65 -0.57 10.64 -7.41
C ALA A 65 -1.28 9.89 -8.55
N SER A 66 -1.38 8.56 -8.43
CA SER A 66 -2.08 7.74 -9.42
C SER A 66 -3.59 7.99 -9.43
N SER A 67 -4.14 8.50 -8.33
CA SER A 67 -5.59 8.74 -8.20
C SER A 67 -6.03 10.13 -8.64
N ILE A 68 -5.12 11.05 -8.92
CA ILE A 68 -5.46 12.44 -9.24
C ILE A 68 -6.43 12.54 -10.40
N LYS A 69 -6.19 11.79 -11.48
CA LYS A 69 -7.05 11.84 -12.66
C LYS A 69 -8.43 11.25 -12.43
N SER A 70 -8.54 10.26 -11.55
CA SER A 70 -9.82 9.61 -11.27
C SER A 70 -10.64 10.36 -10.22
N GLY A 71 -10.00 11.25 -9.47
CA GLY A 71 -10.65 11.99 -8.39
C GLY A 71 -10.95 11.15 -7.15
N GLU A 72 -10.42 9.94 -7.11
CA GLU A 72 -10.63 9.03 -5.98
C GLU A 72 -9.73 9.41 -4.80
N LYS A 73 -10.20 9.13 -3.58
CA LYS A 73 -9.39 9.28 -2.38
C LYS A 73 -8.80 7.93 -2.03
N VAL A 74 -7.49 7.82 -2.11
CA VAL A 74 -6.77 6.56 -1.85
C VAL A 74 -5.85 6.75 -0.65
N ASP A 75 -5.86 5.77 0.24
CA ASP A 75 -4.90 5.69 1.34
C ASP A 75 -4.31 4.29 1.37
N VAL A 76 -3.16 4.16 2.00
CA VAL A 76 -2.45 2.89 2.13
C VAL A 76 -2.10 2.67 3.59
N ASP A 77 -2.35 1.47 4.07
CA ASP A 77 -2.03 1.11 5.44
C ASP A 77 -1.34 -0.26 5.47
N VAL A 78 -0.54 -0.49 6.50
CA VAL A 78 0.15 -1.77 6.71
C VAL A 78 -0.45 -2.43 7.93
N LYS A 79 -0.91 -3.66 7.73
CA LYS A 79 -1.44 -4.48 8.83
C LYS A 79 -0.31 -5.31 9.42
N GLU A 80 -0.22 -5.30 10.74
CA GLU A 80 0.71 -6.19 11.42
C GLU A 80 0.14 -7.61 11.36
N GLY A 81 0.93 -8.47 10.79
CA GLY A 81 0.55 -9.87 10.65
C GLY A 81 0.86 -10.71 11.87
#